data_d07508c68e62c7e887a20456ed20c53d
#
_entry.id   d07508c68e62c7e887a20456ed20c53d
#
_cell.length_a   1.000
_cell.length_b   1.000
_cell.length_c   1.000
_cell.angle_alpha   90.00
_cell.angle_beta   90.00
_cell.angle_gamma   90.00
#
_symmetry.space_group_name_H-M   'P 1'
#
loop_
_entity.id
_entity.type
_entity.pdbx_description
1 polymer ?
#
loop_
_entity_poly.entity_id
_entity_poly.type
_entity_poly.pdbx_seq_one_letter_code
_entity_poly.pdbx_strand_id
1 'polypeptide(L)'
;MNTLQVGDNAPLFEIPDQDGNLVKLTDYIGENGKQVLVYFYPKAMTPGCTVQAQGLRDSKAALAKANTVVFGLSPDEPKRLLKFCQRDELNFTLLSDVDHKVADDFGVWGLKKFMGKEYDGIHRLSFLIGVDGKISHVFNKFKTKDHHEVVLAVLNS
;
A
#
# COMPACT_ATOMS: atom_id res chain seq x y z
N MET A 1 5.24 17.50 -3.59
CA MET A 1 5.34 16.04 -3.77
C MET A 1 5.71 15.73 -5.21
N ASN A 2 6.66 14.83 -5.38
CA ASN A 2 7.04 14.31 -6.70
C ASN A 2 6.53 12.88 -6.83
N THR A 3 5.23 12.72 -6.99
CA THR A 3 4.58 11.41 -7.08
C THR A 3 5.05 10.64 -8.30
N LEU A 4 5.45 9.39 -8.08
CA LEU A 4 5.88 8.51 -9.16
C LEU A 4 4.74 8.25 -10.16
N GLN A 5 5.13 8.00 -11.40
CA GLN A 5 4.21 7.82 -12.52
C GLN A 5 4.40 6.45 -13.14
N VAL A 6 3.45 6.05 -13.98
CA VAL A 6 3.56 4.84 -14.79
C VAL A 6 4.85 4.87 -15.60
N GLY A 7 5.60 3.77 -15.56
CA GLY A 7 6.88 3.63 -16.23
C GLY A 7 8.09 3.91 -15.34
N ASP A 8 7.90 4.58 -14.21
CA ASP A 8 8.98 4.81 -13.26
C ASP A 8 9.39 3.51 -12.57
N ASN A 9 10.67 3.39 -12.23
CA ASN A 9 11.13 2.28 -11.40
C ASN A 9 10.60 2.41 -9.98
N ALA A 10 10.05 1.33 -9.45
CA ALA A 10 9.60 1.33 -8.05
C ALA A 10 10.82 1.36 -7.13
N PRO A 11 10.79 2.16 -6.05
CA PRO A 11 11.82 2.10 -5.02
C PRO A 11 11.92 0.69 -4.43
N LEU A 12 13.14 0.16 -4.33
CA LEU A 12 13.38 -1.18 -3.79
C LEU A 12 13.45 -1.10 -2.27
N PHE A 13 12.28 -1.05 -1.65
CA PHE A 13 12.19 -0.88 -0.20
C PHE A 13 12.52 -2.16 0.56
N GLU A 14 12.96 -1.97 1.80
CA GLU A 14 13.20 -3.03 2.76
C GLU A 14 12.79 -2.47 4.14
N ILE A 15 11.63 -2.85 4.62
CA ILE A 15 11.07 -2.35 5.89
C ILE A 15 10.35 -3.47 6.65
N PRO A 16 10.17 -3.31 7.98
CA PRO A 16 9.53 -4.37 8.76
C PRO A 16 8.04 -4.50 8.51
N ASP A 17 7.56 -5.73 8.63
CA ASP A 17 6.13 -6.04 8.64
C ASP A 17 5.55 -5.91 10.06
N GLN A 18 4.29 -6.34 10.24
CA GLN A 18 3.58 -6.29 11.52
C GLN A 18 4.22 -7.17 12.61
N ASP A 19 5.04 -8.14 12.24
CA ASP A 19 5.74 -9.03 13.16
C ASP A 19 7.19 -8.60 13.40
N GLY A 20 7.61 -7.49 12.78
CA GLY A 20 8.96 -6.97 12.89
C GLY A 20 9.98 -7.62 11.95
N ASN A 21 9.53 -8.49 11.04
CA ASN A 21 10.39 -9.14 10.06
C ASN A 21 10.59 -8.23 8.84
N LEU A 22 11.83 -8.12 8.36
CA LEU A 22 12.11 -7.30 7.18
C LEU A 22 11.50 -7.90 5.91
N VAL A 23 10.84 -7.06 5.14
CA VAL A 23 10.25 -7.41 3.84
C VAL A 23 10.95 -6.61 2.76
N LYS A 24 11.42 -7.31 1.73
CA LYS A 24 12.11 -6.71 0.58
C LYS A 24 11.25 -6.83 -0.66
N LEU A 25 11.07 -5.74 -1.38
CA LEU A 25 10.33 -5.77 -2.65
C LEU A 25 10.95 -6.78 -3.63
N THR A 26 12.27 -6.86 -3.66
CA THR A 26 12.99 -7.76 -4.57
C THR A 26 12.67 -9.25 -4.37
N ASP A 27 12.12 -9.63 -3.21
CA ASP A 27 11.73 -11.02 -2.96
C ASP A 27 10.45 -11.43 -3.71
N TYR A 28 9.75 -10.47 -4.32
CA TYR A 28 8.45 -10.72 -4.98
C TYR A 28 8.48 -10.49 -6.48
N ILE A 29 9.20 -9.47 -6.94
CA ILE A 29 9.29 -9.09 -8.36
C ILE A 29 10.43 -9.84 -9.07
N GLY A 30 10.66 -9.54 -10.35
CA GLY A 30 11.75 -10.12 -11.15
C GLY A 30 11.56 -11.62 -11.33
N GLU A 31 12.58 -12.39 -10.99
CA GLU A 31 12.58 -13.85 -11.13
C GLU A 31 11.49 -14.53 -10.27
N ASN A 32 11.04 -13.88 -9.20
CA ASN A 32 9.96 -14.39 -8.36
C ASN A 32 8.58 -14.21 -8.98
N GLY A 33 8.49 -13.38 -10.02
CA GLY A 33 7.37 -13.33 -10.95
C GLY A 33 6.05 -12.79 -10.41
N LYS A 34 6.05 -12.03 -9.31
CA LYS A 34 4.83 -11.46 -8.73
C LYS A 34 4.65 -10.01 -9.10
N GLN A 35 3.40 -9.60 -9.29
CA GLN A 35 3.01 -8.19 -9.24
C GLN A 35 2.79 -7.80 -7.79
N VAL A 36 3.05 -6.54 -7.45
CA VAL A 36 2.88 -6.04 -6.08
C VAL A 36 2.01 -4.79 -6.09
N LEU A 37 0.92 -4.83 -5.34
CA LEU A 37 0.12 -3.65 -5.04
C LEU A 37 0.63 -3.06 -3.74
N VAL A 38 1.15 -1.83 -3.81
CA VAL A 38 1.56 -1.05 -2.64
C VAL A 38 0.52 0.04 -2.44
N TYR A 39 -0.20 0.02 -1.31
CA TYR A 39 -1.14 1.09 -1.00
C TYR A 39 -0.72 1.83 0.26
N PHE A 40 -0.79 3.15 0.20
CA PHE A 40 -0.43 4.02 1.32
C PHE A 40 -1.68 4.51 2.02
N TYR A 41 -1.70 4.41 3.34
CA TYR A 41 -2.80 4.90 4.17
C TYR A 41 -2.24 5.62 5.40
N PRO A 42 -2.95 6.65 5.91
CA PRO A 42 -2.35 7.53 6.92
C PRO A 42 -2.22 6.93 8.32
N LYS A 43 -3.17 6.09 8.75
CA LYS A 43 -3.13 5.60 10.13
C LYS A 43 -3.97 4.33 10.34
N ALA A 44 -3.34 3.30 10.90
CA ALA A 44 -4.00 2.05 11.23
C ALA A 44 -5.20 2.26 12.16
N MET A 45 -6.24 1.45 11.96
CA MET A 45 -7.45 1.39 12.80
C MET A 45 -8.34 2.64 12.77
N THR A 46 -8.11 3.58 11.85
CA THR A 46 -9.06 4.66 11.58
C THR A 46 -10.19 4.14 10.68
N PRO A 47 -11.40 4.78 10.70
CA PRO A 47 -12.54 4.23 9.96
C PRO A 47 -12.30 4.01 8.46
N GLY A 48 -11.76 5.01 7.76
CA GLY A 48 -11.48 4.89 6.32
C GLY A 48 -10.43 3.82 6.01
N CYS A 49 -9.36 3.77 6.79
CA CYS A 49 -8.29 2.79 6.59
C CYS A 49 -8.78 1.37 6.90
N THR A 50 -9.67 1.22 7.88
CA THR A 50 -10.29 -0.07 8.21
C THR A 50 -11.14 -0.58 7.06
N VAL A 51 -12.01 0.26 6.50
CA VAL A 51 -12.87 -0.11 5.37
C VAL A 51 -12.04 -0.51 4.15
N GLN A 52 -10.99 0.26 3.85
CA GLN A 52 -10.10 -0.03 2.72
C GLN A 52 -9.40 -1.40 2.90
N ALA A 53 -8.88 -1.65 4.09
CA ALA A 53 -8.19 -2.90 4.41
C ALA A 53 -9.14 -4.10 4.35
N GLN A 54 -10.35 -3.96 4.86
CA GLN A 54 -11.36 -5.04 4.81
C GLN A 54 -11.74 -5.41 3.38
N GLY A 55 -11.87 -4.42 2.49
CA GLY A 55 -12.14 -4.67 1.08
C GLY A 55 -11.03 -5.48 0.41
N LEU A 56 -9.79 -5.17 0.69
CA LEU A 56 -8.64 -5.92 0.17
C LEU A 56 -8.56 -7.32 0.79
N ARG A 57 -8.85 -7.43 2.10
CA ARG A 57 -8.92 -8.73 2.78
C ARG A 57 -9.90 -9.66 2.08
N ASP A 58 -11.09 -9.17 1.80
CA ASP A 58 -12.17 -9.96 1.19
C ASP A 58 -11.89 -10.27 -0.29
N SER A 59 -10.94 -9.58 -0.90
CA SER A 59 -10.55 -9.75 -2.30
C SER A 59 -9.30 -10.62 -2.49
N LYS A 60 -8.80 -11.25 -1.43
CA LYS A 60 -7.51 -11.99 -1.49
C LYS A 60 -7.44 -13.02 -2.59
N ALA A 61 -8.49 -13.84 -2.75
CA ALA A 61 -8.51 -14.89 -3.77
C ALA A 61 -8.42 -14.31 -5.19
N ALA A 62 -9.17 -13.24 -5.45
CA ALA A 62 -9.14 -12.56 -6.75
C ALA A 62 -7.78 -11.92 -7.03
N LEU A 63 -7.15 -11.32 -6.02
CA LEU A 63 -5.83 -10.73 -6.14
C LEU A 63 -4.77 -11.80 -6.39
N ALA A 64 -4.82 -12.92 -5.68
CA ALA A 64 -3.91 -14.04 -5.88
C ALA A 64 -4.06 -14.64 -7.28
N LYS A 65 -5.29 -14.77 -7.77
CA LYS A 65 -5.57 -15.25 -9.13
C LYS A 65 -4.98 -14.32 -10.18
N ALA A 66 -4.90 -13.03 -9.90
CA ALA A 66 -4.25 -12.04 -10.76
C ALA A 66 -2.74 -11.92 -10.49
N ASN A 67 -2.14 -12.88 -9.79
CA ASN A 67 -0.71 -12.93 -9.48
C ASN A 67 -0.22 -11.68 -8.73
N THR A 68 -1.03 -11.14 -7.83
CA THR A 68 -0.76 -9.89 -7.15
C THR A 68 -0.67 -10.08 -5.64
N VAL A 69 0.43 -9.61 -5.06
CA VAL A 69 0.65 -9.53 -3.61
C VAL A 69 0.32 -8.11 -3.15
N VAL A 70 -0.26 -7.97 -1.96
CA VAL A 70 -0.66 -6.67 -1.41
C VAL A 70 0.19 -6.31 -0.21
N PHE A 71 0.71 -5.09 -0.21
CA PHE A 71 1.35 -4.48 0.97
C PHE A 71 0.67 -3.16 1.28
N GLY A 72 0.21 -3.01 2.52
CA GLY A 72 -0.27 -1.73 3.04
C GLY A 72 0.84 -1.04 3.83
N LEU A 73 1.12 0.20 3.51
CA LEU A 73 2.20 0.98 4.14
C LEU A 73 1.63 2.19 4.89
N SER A 74 2.07 2.36 6.13
CA SER A 74 1.75 3.53 6.95
C SER A 74 2.92 3.87 7.85
N PRO A 75 2.93 5.08 8.46
CA PRO A 75 3.96 5.44 9.44
C PRO A 75 3.80 4.76 10.80
N ASP A 76 2.84 3.88 10.96
CA ASP A 76 2.62 3.18 12.23
C ASP A 76 3.76 2.20 12.55
N GLU A 77 4.04 2.02 13.84
CA GLU A 77 5.00 1.03 14.30
C GLU A 77 4.46 -0.40 14.13
N PRO A 78 5.34 -1.43 14.04
CA PRO A 78 4.90 -2.82 13.84
C PRO A 78 3.86 -3.30 14.85
N LYS A 79 4.02 -2.95 16.11
CA LYS A 79 3.09 -3.34 17.18
C LYS A 79 1.65 -2.87 16.91
N ARG A 80 1.49 -1.65 16.39
CA ARG A 80 0.18 -1.10 16.04
C ARG A 80 -0.40 -1.80 14.80
N LEU A 81 0.45 -2.13 13.83
CA LEU A 81 0.05 -2.88 12.64
C LEU A 81 -0.40 -4.29 13.00
N LEU A 82 0.26 -4.94 13.96
CA LEU A 82 -0.16 -6.25 14.45
C LEU A 82 -1.56 -6.19 15.06
N LYS A 83 -1.84 -5.18 15.87
CA LYS A 83 -3.18 -4.97 16.43
C LYS A 83 -4.23 -4.80 15.33
N PHE A 84 -3.91 -4.05 14.29
CA PHE A 84 -4.81 -3.85 13.16
C PHE A 84 -5.11 -5.17 12.45
N CYS A 85 -4.07 -5.96 12.16
CA CYS A 85 -4.22 -7.27 11.54
C CYS A 85 -5.10 -8.19 12.37
N GLN A 86 -4.90 -8.23 13.69
CA GLN A 86 -5.65 -9.10 14.58
C GLN A 86 -7.10 -8.65 14.71
N ARG A 87 -7.33 -7.34 14.91
CA ARG A 87 -8.67 -6.81 15.09
C ARG A 87 -9.57 -7.04 13.88
N ASP A 88 -9.02 -6.82 12.68
CA ASP A 88 -9.79 -6.87 11.43
C ASP A 88 -9.55 -8.15 10.63
N GLU A 89 -8.83 -9.10 11.20
CA GLU A 89 -8.52 -10.40 10.56
C GLU A 89 -7.91 -10.23 9.17
N LEU A 90 -6.96 -9.31 9.05
CA LEU A 90 -6.32 -9.04 7.78
C LEU A 90 -5.45 -10.23 7.36
N ASN A 91 -5.50 -10.57 6.09
CA ASN A 91 -4.83 -11.73 5.51
C ASN A 91 -3.75 -11.36 4.49
N PHE A 92 -3.27 -10.12 4.55
CA PHE A 92 -2.15 -9.62 3.76
C PHE A 92 -1.21 -8.85 4.68
N THR A 93 -0.02 -8.53 4.17
CA THR A 93 1.05 -7.93 4.98
C THR A 93 0.91 -6.42 5.08
N LEU A 94 1.06 -5.90 6.30
CA LEU A 94 1.20 -4.46 6.55
C LEU A 94 2.67 -4.17 6.81
N LEU A 95 3.18 -3.08 6.25
CA LEU A 95 4.57 -2.67 6.38
C LEU A 95 4.68 -1.36 7.15
N SER A 96 5.69 -1.30 8.03
CA SER A 96 5.93 -0.18 8.92
C SER A 96 6.93 0.79 8.31
N ASP A 97 6.47 1.97 7.92
CA ASP A 97 7.28 3.05 7.33
C ASP A 97 7.35 4.22 8.32
N VAL A 98 7.89 3.97 9.51
CA VAL A 98 7.86 4.90 10.67
C VAL A 98 8.43 6.27 10.33
N ASP A 99 9.52 6.31 9.59
CA ASP A 99 10.20 7.55 9.18
C ASP A 99 9.67 8.11 7.85
N HIS A 100 8.59 7.56 7.33
CA HIS A 100 7.97 7.87 6.03
C HIS A 100 8.94 7.93 4.83
N LYS A 101 10.06 7.21 4.92
CA LYS A 101 11.06 7.21 3.85
C LYS A 101 10.51 6.60 2.56
N VAL A 102 9.81 5.47 2.65
CA VAL A 102 9.23 4.83 1.47
C VAL A 102 8.13 5.71 0.88
N ALA A 103 7.31 6.33 1.73
CA ALA A 103 6.31 7.29 1.29
C ALA A 103 6.95 8.47 0.56
N ASP A 104 8.07 8.99 1.05
CA ASP A 104 8.83 10.04 0.38
C ASP A 104 9.33 9.57 -0.99
N ASP A 105 9.87 8.36 -1.06
CA ASP A 105 10.42 7.79 -2.29
C ASP A 105 9.34 7.59 -3.37
N PHE A 106 8.12 7.25 -2.96
CA PHE A 106 6.97 7.14 -3.89
C PHE A 106 6.32 8.51 -4.18
N GLY A 107 6.68 9.54 -3.42
CA GLY A 107 6.12 10.88 -3.59
C GLY A 107 4.68 11.00 -3.11
N VAL A 108 4.34 10.37 -1.98
CA VAL A 108 3.00 10.42 -1.38
C VAL A 108 2.99 11.08 0.00
N TRP A 109 4.13 11.53 0.49
CA TRP A 109 4.23 12.31 1.72
C TRP A 109 4.29 13.79 1.35
N GLY A 110 3.36 14.57 1.85
CA GLY A 110 3.33 16.00 1.55
C GLY A 110 2.28 16.76 2.31
N LEU A 111 2.13 18.02 1.99
CA LEU A 111 1.24 18.93 2.67
C LEU A 111 -0.22 18.51 2.52
N LYS A 112 -0.92 18.44 3.65
CA LYS A 112 -2.36 18.20 3.72
C LYS A 112 -3.04 19.33 4.46
N LYS A 113 -4.28 19.61 4.12
CA LYS A 113 -5.11 20.62 4.79
C LYS A 113 -6.36 19.95 5.36
N PHE A 114 -6.62 20.19 6.64
CA PHE A 114 -7.81 19.66 7.29
C PHE A 114 -8.29 20.66 8.36
N MET A 115 -9.54 21.09 8.22
CA MET A 115 -10.19 22.03 9.15
C MET A 115 -9.36 23.30 9.42
N GLY A 116 -8.79 23.88 8.37
CA GLY A 116 -8.00 25.11 8.45
C GLY A 116 -6.57 24.91 8.93
N LYS A 117 -6.17 23.69 9.23
CA LYS A 117 -4.79 23.36 9.63
C LYS A 117 -4.03 22.72 8.49
N GLU A 118 -2.73 23.09 8.37
CA GLU A 118 -1.81 22.47 7.41
C GLU A 118 -0.82 21.59 8.16
N TYR A 119 -0.55 20.40 7.60
CA TYR A 119 0.41 19.45 8.15
C TYR A 119 0.92 18.52 7.05
N ASP A 120 2.09 17.94 7.26
CA ASP A 120 2.62 16.93 6.35
C ASP A 120 2.07 15.56 6.72
N GLY A 121 1.69 14.78 5.72
CA GLY A 121 1.14 13.45 5.95
C GLY A 121 1.03 12.64 4.68
N ILE A 122 0.50 11.43 4.84
CA ILE A 122 0.30 10.47 3.75
C ILE A 122 -0.89 10.90 2.90
N HIS A 123 -0.67 11.01 1.60
CA HIS A 123 -1.74 11.08 0.62
C HIS A 123 -2.10 9.66 0.22
N ARG A 124 -3.39 9.36 0.20
CA ARG A 124 -3.90 8.00 -0.03
C ARG A 124 -3.81 7.66 -1.51
N LEU A 125 -2.70 7.03 -1.89
CA LEU A 125 -2.45 6.56 -3.25
C LEU A 125 -2.03 5.09 -3.21
N SER A 126 -2.22 4.42 -4.33
CA SER A 126 -1.76 3.04 -4.51
C SER A 126 -1.01 2.91 -5.83
N PHE A 127 -0.08 1.98 -5.87
CA PHE A 127 0.76 1.73 -7.03
C PHE A 127 0.76 0.23 -7.33
N LEU A 128 0.52 -0.13 -8.58
CA LEU A 128 0.72 -1.51 -9.02
C LEU A 128 2.11 -1.60 -9.65
N ILE A 129 2.95 -2.46 -9.07
CA ILE A 129 4.32 -2.68 -9.54
C ILE A 129 4.33 -3.98 -10.35
N GLY A 130 4.77 -3.89 -11.59
CA GLY A 130 4.88 -5.05 -12.45
C GLY A 130 6.05 -5.94 -12.08
N VAL A 131 6.07 -7.13 -12.66
CA VAL A 131 7.16 -8.11 -12.47
C VAL A 131 8.52 -7.52 -12.84
N ASP A 132 8.55 -6.58 -13.79
CA ASP A 132 9.77 -5.88 -14.22
C ASP A 132 10.26 -4.81 -13.22
N GLY A 133 9.56 -4.61 -12.12
CA GLY A 133 9.90 -3.62 -11.11
C GLY A 133 9.48 -2.20 -11.45
N LYS A 134 8.74 -2.01 -12.52
CA LYS A 134 8.23 -0.70 -12.92
C LYS A 134 6.78 -0.54 -12.52
N ILE A 135 6.39 0.71 -12.23
CA ILE A 135 5.00 1.05 -11.91
C ILE A 135 4.17 0.92 -13.19
N SER A 136 3.15 0.04 -13.14
CA SER A 136 2.24 -0.18 -14.26
C SER A 136 0.96 0.65 -14.14
N HIS A 137 0.53 0.94 -12.93
CA HIS A 137 -0.67 1.76 -12.67
C HIS A 137 -0.49 2.59 -11.41
N VAL A 138 -1.07 3.78 -11.40
CA VAL A 138 -1.18 4.66 -10.22
C VAL A 138 -2.67 4.85 -9.94
N PHE A 139 -3.08 4.54 -8.71
CA PHE A 139 -4.47 4.69 -8.28
C PHE A 139 -4.57 5.91 -7.36
N ASN A 140 -5.19 6.97 -7.85
CA ASN A 140 -5.37 8.21 -7.10
C ASN A 140 -6.83 8.69 -7.06
N LYS A 141 -7.75 7.99 -7.73
CA LYS A 141 -9.17 8.32 -7.79
C LYS A 141 -9.99 7.13 -7.33
N PHE A 142 -10.27 7.07 -6.05
CA PHE A 142 -11.09 6.03 -5.45
C PHE A 142 -11.59 6.50 -4.09
N LYS A 143 -12.61 5.82 -3.59
CA LYS A 143 -13.06 5.94 -2.21
C LYS A 143 -12.53 4.75 -1.42
N THR A 144 -12.38 4.89 -0.11
CA THR A 144 -11.88 3.78 0.71
C THR A 144 -12.76 2.54 0.61
N LYS A 145 -14.07 2.72 0.42
CA LYS A 145 -15.02 1.61 0.29
C LYS A 145 -14.98 0.89 -1.06
N ASP A 146 -14.43 1.51 -2.11
CA ASP A 146 -14.37 0.91 -3.45
C ASP A 146 -12.96 0.69 -3.98
N HIS A 147 -11.93 1.00 -3.20
CA HIS A 147 -10.54 0.87 -3.61
C HIS A 147 -10.23 -0.52 -4.17
N HIS A 148 -10.65 -1.59 -3.48
CA HIS A 148 -10.44 -2.96 -3.94
C HIS A 148 -11.10 -3.23 -5.29
N GLU A 149 -12.28 -2.66 -5.53
CA GLU A 149 -13.00 -2.82 -6.80
C GLU A 149 -12.26 -2.11 -7.94
N VAL A 150 -11.74 -0.91 -7.70
CA VAL A 150 -10.97 -0.14 -8.68
C VAL A 150 -9.70 -0.90 -9.06
N VAL A 151 -9.01 -1.48 -8.08
CA VAL A 151 -7.80 -2.29 -8.31
C VAL A 151 -8.13 -3.54 -9.14
N LEU A 152 -9.17 -4.28 -8.75
CA LEU A 152 -9.56 -5.51 -9.46
C LEU A 152 -10.01 -5.23 -10.89
N ALA A 153 -10.68 -4.10 -11.14
CA ALA A 153 -11.07 -3.71 -12.48
C ALA A 153 -9.85 -3.57 -13.42
N VAL A 154 -8.76 -3.01 -12.91
CA VAL A 154 -7.51 -2.88 -13.68
C VAL A 154 -6.86 -4.26 -13.88
N LEU A 155 -6.80 -5.09 -12.85
CA LEU A 155 -6.17 -6.41 -12.93
C LEU A 155 -6.91 -7.37 -13.85
N ASN A 156 -8.21 -7.20 -13.99
CA ASN A 156 -9.08 -8.06 -14.82
C ASN A 156 -9.34 -7.51 -16.23
N SER A 157 -8.72 -6.39 -16.56
CA SER A 157 -8.89 -5.76 -17.87
C SER A 157 -7.96 -6.36 -18.93
#